data_b641ba3e62087bc8480ae018b490f4a2
#
_entry.id   b641ba3e62087bc8480ae018b490f4a2
#
_cell.length_a   1.000
_cell.length_b   1.000
_cell.length_c   1.000
_cell.angle_alpha   90.00
_cell.angle_beta   90.00
_cell.angle_gamma   90.00
#
_symmetry.space_group_name_H-M   'P 1'
#
loop_
_entity.id
_entity.type
_entity.pdbx_description
1 polymer ?
#
loop_
_entity_poly.entity_id
_entity_poly.type
_entity_poly.pdbx_seq_one_letter_code
_entity_poly.pdbx_strand_id
1 'polypeptide(L)'
;LTGPATQSVPSLRLRLARRIIRLVTRRAARKGLADNLLTYVDGTQTRWLDPEIARFLEAMDSEVLRLRARADFVALPGLGNRVMVEFAVWTTAADRSLRHLGVTPETARRVVADLGWDVYRRMLRLSSLPARLVTRDPGRRLRWTIRALLYFPFNAPGAPGYAVETRRDGDDILTHFTCCPPQSLVRRLAEIDDDPDTLEAFRQSWCTYDWPGADLIAGDGVRGHYRRRRTLSHGDDVCDMCWAARSQRQETAPHAPKK
;
A
#
# COMPACT_ATOMS: atom_id res chain seq x y z
N LEU A 1 10.16 30.99 15.30
CA LEU A 1 11.39 30.19 15.44
C LEU A 1 11.04 28.88 16.15
N THR A 2 10.50 27.90 15.42
CA THR A 2 10.32 26.53 15.93
C THR A 2 11.64 25.80 15.76
N GLY A 3 12.27 25.44 16.89
CA GLY A 3 13.50 24.67 16.92
C GLY A 3 13.34 23.29 16.22
N PRO A 4 14.45 22.67 15.77
CA PRO A 4 14.39 21.37 15.11
C PRO A 4 13.75 20.35 16.07
N ALA A 5 12.64 19.76 15.63
CA ALA A 5 11.99 18.68 16.36
C ALA A 5 13.00 17.55 16.58
N THR A 6 13.34 17.28 17.81
CA THR A 6 14.21 16.19 18.23
C THR A 6 13.59 14.87 17.74
N GLN A 7 14.12 14.31 16.66
CA GLN A 7 13.68 13.01 16.15
C GLN A 7 14.00 11.95 17.22
N SER A 8 12.98 11.46 17.89
CA SER A 8 13.15 10.37 18.86
C SER A 8 13.69 9.13 18.15
N VAL A 9 14.68 8.48 18.77
CA VAL A 9 15.28 7.24 18.23
C VAL A 9 14.16 6.19 18.02
N PRO A 10 14.00 5.64 16.81
CA PRO A 10 12.94 4.67 16.54
C PRO A 10 13.11 3.41 17.39
N SER A 11 12.00 2.88 17.91
CA SER A 11 12.00 1.67 18.72
C SER A 11 12.64 0.49 17.99
N LEU A 12 13.20 -0.49 18.73
CA LEU A 12 13.81 -1.69 18.15
C LEU A 12 12.86 -2.42 17.18
N ARG A 13 11.57 -2.50 17.55
CA ARG A 13 10.53 -3.14 16.71
C ARG A 13 10.35 -2.40 15.38
N LEU A 14 10.33 -1.08 15.38
CA LEU A 14 10.23 -0.29 14.14
C LEU A 14 11.50 -0.41 13.30
N ARG A 15 12.69 -0.46 13.93
CA ARG A 15 13.95 -0.68 13.20
C ARG A 15 13.97 -2.05 12.51
N LEU A 16 13.50 -3.09 13.19
CA LEU A 16 13.37 -4.43 12.61
C LEU A 16 12.37 -4.44 11.45
N ALA A 17 11.18 -3.85 11.64
CA ALA A 17 10.17 -3.73 10.58
C ALA A 17 10.74 -3.01 9.34
N ARG A 18 11.46 -1.91 9.51
CA ARG A 18 12.14 -1.19 8.42
C ARG A 18 13.15 -2.05 7.66
N ARG A 19 13.91 -2.88 8.36
CA ARG A 19 14.86 -3.82 7.71
C ARG A 19 14.13 -4.86 6.88
N ILE A 20 13.04 -5.43 7.40
CA ILE A 20 12.21 -6.41 6.69
C ILE A 20 11.57 -5.76 5.46
N ILE A 21 10.94 -4.60 5.61
CA ILE A 21 10.32 -3.86 4.50
C ILE A 21 11.35 -3.58 3.41
N ARG A 22 12.53 -3.05 3.77
CA ARG A 22 13.62 -2.82 2.83
C ARG A 22 13.99 -4.09 2.06
N LEU A 23 14.17 -5.22 2.77
CA LEU A 23 14.56 -6.48 2.15
C LEU A 23 13.51 -6.98 1.16
N VAL A 24 12.23 -7.02 1.57
CA VAL A 24 11.16 -7.55 0.73
C VAL A 24 10.88 -6.64 -0.47
N THR A 25 10.93 -5.31 -0.28
CA THR A 25 10.73 -4.34 -1.37
C THR A 25 11.87 -4.40 -2.38
N ARG A 26 13.13 -4.43 -1.93
CA ARG A 26 14.29 -4.55 -2.84
C ARG A 26 14.28 -5.88 -3.60
N ARG A 27 13.85 -6.98 -2.96
CA ARG A 27 13.72 -8.28 -3.64
C ARG A 27 12.61 -8.26 -4.70
N ALA A 28 11.47 -7.68 -4.37
CA ALA A 28 10.37 -7.51 -5.32
C ALA A 28 10.78 -6.62 -6.50
N ALA A 29 11.45 -5.49 -6.22
CA ALA A 29 11.94 -4.56 -7.22
C ALA A 29 12.94 -5.22 -8.20
N ARG A 30 13.95 -5.93 -7.70
CA ARG A 30 14.93 -6.64 -8.57
C ARG A 30 14.20 -7.58 -9.53
N LYS A 31 13.31 -8.41 -9.01
CA LYS A 31 12.56 -9.36 -9.84
C LYS A 31 11.65 -8.65 -10.84
N GLY A 32 10.82 -7.73 -10.35
CA GLY A 32 9.82 -7.09 -11.19
C GLY A 32 10.42 -6.20 -12.27
N LEU A 33 11.53 -5.49 -11.99
CA LEU A 33 12.16 -4.61 -12.99
C LEU A 33 12.88 -5.39 -14.09
N ALA A 34 13.47 -6.55 -13.79
CA ALA A 34 14.05 -7.41 -14.80
C ALA A 34 13.01 -7.96 -15.79
N ASP A 35 11.79 -8.19 -15.31
CA ASP A 35 10.70 -8.78 -16.13
C ASP A 35 9.88 -7.72 -16.88
N ASN A 36 9.94 -6.42 -16.48
CA ASN A 36 9.11 -5.38 -17.05
C ASN A 36 9.80 -4.62 -18.19
N LEU A 37 9.02 -4.28 -19.22
CA LEU A 37 9.40 -3.31 -20.23
C LEU A 37 9.09 -1.91 -19.71
N LEU A 38 10.12 -1.06 -19.66
CA LEU A 38 10.02 0.32 -19.18
C LEU A 38 9.98 1.29 -20.36
N THR A 39 9.04 2.20 -20.34
CA THR A 39 8.92 3.28 -21.34
C THR A 39 9.45 4.55 -20.74
N TYR A 40 10.36 5.21 -21.46
CA TYR A 40 10.98 6.49 -21.09
C TYR A 40 10.25 7.68 -21.68
N VAL A 41 10.50 8.86 -21.14
CA VAL A 41 9.90 10.12 -21.61
C VAL A 41 10.26 10.48 -23.05
N ASP A 42 11.37 9.97 -23.58
CA ASP A 42 11.78 10.11 -24.99
C ASP A 42 11.12 9.09 -25.93
N GLY A 43 10.23 8.24 -25.39
CA GLY A 43 9.53 7.20 -26.13
C GLY A 43 10.30 5.88 -26.28
N THR A 44 11.56 5.81 -25.83
CA THR A 44 12.32 4.55 -25.87
C THR A 44 11.74 3.52 -24.90
N GLN A 45 11.93 2.25 -25.24
CA GLN A 45 11.48 1.13 -24.41
C GLN A 45 12.63 0.16 -24.18
N THR A 46 12.89 -0.18 -22.94
CA THR A 46 13.94 -1.15 -22.59
C THR A 46 13.60 -1.96 -21.36
N ARG A 47 14.28 -3.07 -21.20
CA ARG A 47 14.34 -3.82 -19.94
C ARG A 47 15.63 -3.46 -19.22
N TRP A 48 15.53 -3.29 -17.92
CA TRP A 48 16.72 -3.02 -17.12
C TRP A 48 17.51 -4.28 -16.84
N LEU A 49 18.82 -4.13 -16.96
CA LEU A 49 19.82 -5.11 -16.51
C LEU A 49 20.25 -4.78 -15.08
N ASP A 50 21.07 -5.62 -14.50
CA ASP A 50 21.54 -5.48 -13.12
C ASP A 50 22.13 -4.10 -12.77
N PRO A 51 22.91 -3.42 -13.65
CA PRO A 51 23.44 -2.10 -13.33
C PRO A 51 22.36 -1.01 -13.18
N GLU A 52 21.33 -0.99 -14.08
CA GLU A 52 20.23 -0.04 -14.01
C GLU A 52 19.36 -0.30 -12.77
N ILE A 53 19.11 -1.59 -12.48
CA ILE A 53 18.37 -2.00 -11.28
C ILE A 53 19.14 -1.59 -10.01
N ALA A 54 20.46 -1.75 -9.98
CA ALA A 54 21.29 -1.32 -8.86
C ALA A 54 21.19 0.19 -8.63
N ARG A 55 21.33 0.99 -9.71
CA ARG A 55 21.17 2.45 -9.66
C ARG A 55 19.79 2.88 -9.12
N PHE A 56 18.74 2.23 -9.60
CA PHE A 56 17.39 2.48 -9.08
C PHE A 56 17.29 2.17 -7.59
N LEU A 57 17.83 1.03 -7.13
CA LEU A 57 17.76 0.65 -5.73
C LEU A 57 18.52 1.61 -4.81
N GLU A 58 19.61 2.21 -5.29
CA GLU A 58 20.35 3.25 -4.57
C GLU A 58 19.58 4.57 -4.52
N ALA A 59 19.01 4.99 -5.65
CA ALA A 59 18.15 6.17 -5.73
C ALA A 59 16.93 6.04 -4.81
N MET A 60 16.26 4.88 -4.82
CA MET A 60 15.12 4.58 -3.96
C MET A 60 15.51 4.59 -2.48
N ASP A 61 16.64 4.01 -2.08
CA ASP A 61 17.11 4.04 -0.68
C ASP A 61 17.38 5.49 -0.21
N SER A 62 17.98 6.32 -1.07
CA SER A 62 18.24 7.73 -0.78
C SER A 62 16.95 8.53 -0.63
N GLU A 63 15.98 8.30 -1.54
CA GLU A 63 14.67 8.94 -1.49
C GLU A 63 13.87 8.52 -0.25
N VAL A 64 13.94 7.24 0.15
CA VAL A 64 13.35 6.74 1.41
C VAL A 64 13.87 7.53 2.61
N LEU A 65 15.16 7.82 2.69
CA LEU A 65 15.71 8.60 3.81
C LEU A 65 15.17 10.04 3.81
N ARG A 66 15.08 10.67 2.62
CA ARG A 66 14.52 12.02 2.45
C ARG A 66 13.05 12.09 2.85
N LEU A 67 12.24 11.13 2.41
CA LEU A 67 10.82 11.08 2.72
C LEU A 67 10.54 10.75 4.20
N ARG A 68 11.35 9.89 4.81
CA ARG A 68 11.24 9.61 6.26
C ARG A 68 11.46 10.86 7.11
N ALA A 69 12.38 11.74 6.73
CA ALA A 69 12.61 12.99 7.44
C ALA A 69 11.40 13.93 7.42
N ARG A 70 10.54 13.77 6.41
CA ARG A 70 9.30 14.55 6.22
C ARG A 70 8.05 13.88 6.80
N ALA A 71 8.15 12.58 7.14
CA ALA A 71 7.07 11.84 7.76
C ALA A 71 7.13 11.97 9.28
N ASP A 72 6.06 12.46 9.91
CA ASP A 72 5.97 12.58 11.35
C ASP A 72 5.63 11.23 12.00
N PHE A 73 6.64 10.35 12.09
CA PHE A 73 6.49 9.04 12.73
C PHE A 73 6.25 9.12 14.23
N VAL A 74 6.59 10.24 14.87
CA VAL A 74 6.43 10.42 16.33
C VAL A 74 4.95 10.59 16.68
N ALA A 75 4.23 11.36 15.88
CA ALA A 75 2.80 11.59 16.08
C ALA A 75 1.95 10.34 15.78
N LEU A 76 2.48 9.36 15.03
CA LEU A 76 1.72 8.17 14.69
C LEU A 76 1.57 7.22 15.89
N PRO A 77 0.34 6.87 16.27
CA PRO A 77 0.07 5.96 17.37
C PRO A 77 0.39 4.50 16.97
N GLY A 78 1.15 3.83 17.82
CA GLY A 78 1.41 2.41 17.70
C GLY A 78 2.31 1.99 16.52
N LEU A 79 2.74 0.74 16.56
CA LEU A 79 3.66 0.17 15.57
C LEU A 79 2.99 -0.03 14.21
N GLY A 80 1.73 -0.47 14.20
CA GLY A 80 1.01 -0.80 12.96
C GLY A 80 0.88 0.42 12.04
N ASN A 81 0.44 1.56 12.58
CA ASN A 81 0.33 2.81 11.83
C ASN A 81 1.68 3.25 11.24
N ARG A 82 2.76 3.15 12.04
CA ARG A 82 4.13 3.47 11.59
C ARG A 82 4.61 2.53 10.48
N VAL A 83 4.30 1.24 10.56
CA VAL A 83 4.63 0.25 9.54
C VAL A 83 3.90 0.55 8.23
N MET A 84 2.62 0.91 8.29
CA MET A 84 1.85 1.23 7.09
C MET A 84 2.32 2.53 6.43
N VAL A 85 2.68 3.54 7.22
CA VAL A 85 3.30 4.76 6.69
C VAL A 85 4.69 4.49 6.10
N GLU A 86 5.45 3.58 6.69
CA GLU A 86 6.74 3.15 6.13
C GLU A 86 6.57 2.53 4.73
N PHE A 87 5.53 1.71 4.51
CA PHE A 87 5.22 1.19 3.17
C PHE A 87 4.87 2.31 2.18
N ALA A 88 4.10 3.32 2.60
CA ALA A 88 3.81 4.48 1.75
C ALA A 88 5.09 5.23 1.37
N VAL A 89 6.02 5.40 2.31
CA VAL A 89 7.34 6.00 2.03
C VAL A 89 8.09 5.20 0.95
N TRP A 90 8.13 3.87 1.05
CA TRP A 90 8.78 3.03 0.05
C TRP A 90 8.10 3.09 -1.32
N THR A 91 6.77 3.11 -1.35
CA THR A 91 5.99 3.23 -2.59
C THR A 91 6.26 4.56 -3.28
N THR A 92 6.20 5.67 -2.53
CA THR A 92 6.50 7.02 -3.05
C THR A 92 7.95 7.13 -3.53
N ALA A 93 8.90 6.56 -2.76
CA ALA A 93 10.30 6.56 -3.14
C ALA A 93 10.54 5.79 -4.44
N ALA A 94 9.89 4.64 -4.61
CA ALA A 94 10.00 3.85 -5.84
C ALA A 94 9.46 4.60 -7.05
N ASP A 95 8.28 5.20 -6.95
CA ASP A 95 7.67 5.99 -8.04
C ASP A 95 8.56 7.16 -8.44
N ARG A 96 8.96 7.99 -7.47
CA ARG A 96 9.80 9.17 -7.74
C ARG A 96 11.16 8.78 -8.32
N SER A 97 11.76 7.70 -7.85
CA SER A 97 13.05 7.22 -8.37
C SER A 97 12.94 6.72 -9.81
N LEU A 98 11.85 6.03 -10.19
CA LEU A 98 11.61 5.64 -11.59
C LEU A 98 11.46 6.86 -12.49
N ARG A 99 10.63 7.82 -12.10
CA ARG A 99 10.41 9.06 -12.85
C ARG A 99 11.70 9.90 -12.96
N HIS A 100 12.48 9.98 -11.89
CA HIS A 100 13.78 10.66 -11.88
C HIS A 100 14.80 10.03 -12.84
N LEU A 101 14.70 8.71 -13.03
CA LEU A 101 15.52 7.97 -14.01
C LEU A 101 14.95 8.03 -15.43
N GLY A 102 13.97 8.89 -15.69
CA GLY A 102 13.42 9.15 -17.03
C GLY A 102 12.29 8.21 -17.44
N VAL A 103 11.79 7.33 -16.56
CA VAL A 103 10.62 6.49 -16.85
C VAL A 103 9.36 7.35 -16.86
N THR A 104 8.44 7.12 -17.83
CA THR A 104 7.18 7.87 -17.88
C THR A 104 6.34 7.67 -16.62
N PRO A 105 5.56 8.66 -16.18
CA PRO A 105 4.69 8.54 -14.99
C PRO A 105 3.75 7.34 -15.07
N GLU A 106 3.17 7.03 -16.22
CA GLU A 106 2.27 5.89 -16.42
C GLU A 106 2.98 4.57 -16.20
N THR A 107 4.20 4.43 -16.77
CA THR A 107 4.99 3.22 -16.59
C THR A 107 5.47 3.07 -15.15
N ALA A 108 5.91 4.17 -14.52
CA ALA A 108 6.33 4.17 -13.12
C ALA A 108 5.17 3.73 -12.21
N ARG A 109 3.97 4.29 -12.35
CA ARG A 109 2.77 3.92 -11.58
C ARG A 109 2.43 2.44 -11.74
N ARG A 110 2.41 1.93 -12.98
CA ARG A 110 2.13 0.51 -13.26
C ARG A 110 3.16 -0.40 -12.61
N VAL A 111 4.44 -0.11 -12.76
CA VAL A 111 5.53 -0.90 -12.16
C VAL A 111 5.44 -0.89 -10.64
N VAL A 112 5.25 0.27 -10.03
CA VAL A 112 5.10 0.40 -8.57
C VAL A 112 3.87 -0.35 -8.06
N ALA A 113 2.75 -0.32 -8.79
CA ALA A 113 1.56 -1.08 -8.44
C ALA A 113 1.83 -2.60 -8.47
N ASP A 114 2.53 -3.11 -9.49
CA ASP A 114 2.88 -4.52 -9.59
C ASP A 114 3.84 -4.97 -8.47
N LEU A 115 4.88 -4.17 -8.20
CA LEU A 115 5.86 -4.44 -7.15
C LEU A 115 5.22 -4.42 -5.75
N GLY A 116 4.40 -3.42 -5.49
CA GLY A 116 3.68 -3.29 -4.23
C GLY A 116 2.68 -4.43 -4.02
N TRP A 117 1.98 -4.84 -5.08
CA TRP A 117 1.09 -6.00 -5.03
C TRP A 117 1.83 -7.29 -4.69
N ASP A 118 3.04 -7.53 -5.27
CA ASP A 118 3.82 -8.73 -4.95
C ASP A 118 4.19 -8.80 -3.46
N VAL A 119 4.47 -7.66 -2.83
CA VAL A 119 4.71 -7.57 -1.38
C VAL A 119 3.40 -7.75 -0.59
N TYR A 120 2.35 -7.01 -0.96
CA TYR A 120 1.08 -6.99 -0.23
C TYR A 120 0.36 -8.34 -0.24
N ARG A 121 0.30 -9.01 -1.39
CA ARG A 121 -0.31 -10.34 -1.50
C ARG A 121 0.34 -11.40 -0.60
N ARG A 122 1.67 -11.30 -0.36
CA ARG A 122 2.37 -12.20 0.56
C ARG A 122 1.98 -11.93 2.00
N MET A 123 1.86 -10.66 2.38
CA MET A 123 1.35 -10.26 3.70
C MET A 123 -0.07 -10.78 3.92
N LEU A 124 -0.97 -10.62 2.94
CA LEU A 124 -2.33 -11.11 3.01
C LEU A 124 -2.40 -12.63 3.11
N ARG A 125 -1.58 -13.37 2.36
CA ARG A 125 -1.49 -14.83 2.47
C ARG A 125 -1.09 -15.28 3.88
N LEU A 126 -0.11 -14.62 4.48
CA LEU A 126 0.33 -14.90 5.85
C LEU A 126 -0.76 -14.54 6.87
N SER A 127 -1.37 -13.36 6.74
CA SER A 127 -2.41 -12.89 7.66
C SER A 127 -3.69 -13.73 7.57
N SER A 128 -4.02 -14.27 6.39
CA SER A 128 -5.19 -15.12 6.18
C SER A 128 -4.96 -16.60 6.49
N LEU A 129 -3.71 -17.03 6.68
CA LEU A 129 -3.36 -18.43 6.88
C LEU A 129 -4.11 -19.09 8.05
N PRO A 130 -4.21 -18.48 9.27
CA PRO A 130 -4.96 -19.07 10.35
C PRO A 130 -6.44 -19.31 10.00
N ALA A 131 -7.09 -18.33 9.36
CA ALA A 131 -8.47 -18.48 8.93
C ALA A 131 -8.63 -19.57 7.88
N ARG A 132 -7.69 -19.71 6.95
CA ARG A 132 -7.70 -20.73 5.89
C ARG A 132 -7.53 -22.15 6.43
N LEU A 133 -6.78 -22.31 7.52
CA LEU A 133 -6.57 -23.61 8.16
C LEU A 133 -7.81 -24.06 8.93
N VAL A 134 -8.61 -23.13 9.46
CA VAL A 134 -9.74 -23.44 10.36
C VAL A 134 -11.07 -23.53 9.61
N THR A 135 -11.24 -22.82 8.50
CA THR A 135 -12.52 -22.80 7.77
C THR A 135 -12.35 -22.82 6.25
N ARG A 136 -13.30 -23.47 5.57
CA ARG A 136 -13.42 -23.44 4.11
C ARG A 136 -14.41 -22.36 3.62
N ASP A 137 -15.20 -21.79 4.53
CA ASP A 137 -16.18 -20.75 4.22
C ASP A 137 -15.50 -19.42 3.89
N PRO A 138 -15.70 -18.86 2.68
CA PRO A 138 -15.03 -17.62 2.23
C PRO A 138 -15.39 -16.42 3.10
N GLY A 139 -16.66 -16.29 3.49
CA GLY A 139 -17.13 -15.19 4.33
C GLY A 139 -16.52 -15.21 5.72
N ARG A 140 -16.37 -16.41 6.32
CA ARG A 140 -15.69 -16.55 7.62
C ARG A 140 -14.20 -16.22 7.50
N ARG A 141 -13.53 -16.63 6.40
CA ARG A 141 -12.12 -16.24 6.14
C ARG A 141 -11.95 -14.75 6.08
N LEU A 142 -12.80 -14.07 5.30
CA LEU A 142 -12.82 -12.61 5.22
C LEU A 142 -13.03 -11.98 6.59
N ARG A 143 -14.09 -12.36 7.30
CA ARG A 143 -14.41 -11.78 8.62
C ARG A 143 -13.27 -11.92 9.61
N TRP A 144 -12.65 -13.08 9.70
CA TRP A 144 -11.57 -13.32 10.68
C TRP A 144 -10.29 -12.59 10.27
N THR A 145 -9.94 -12.62 8.98
CA THR A 145 -8.75 -11.92 8.50
C THR A 145 -8.89 -10.41 8.62
N ILE A 146 -10.03 -9.83 8.21
CA ILE A 146 -10.25 -8.38 8.33
C ILE A 146 -10.23 -7.94 9.80
N ARG A 147 -10.84 -8.70 10.71
CA ARG A 147 -10.75 -8.39 12.15
C ARG A 147 -9.32 -8.43 12.68
N ALA A 148 -8.53 -9.42 12.26
CA ALA A 148 -7.12 -9.50 12.63
C ALA A 148 -6.33 -8.32 12.07
N LEU A 149 -6.58 -7.91 10.83
CA LEU A 149 -5.95 -6.74 10.20
C LEU A 149 -6.36 -5.43 10.88
N LEU A 150 -7.61 -5.29 11.32
CA LEU A 150 -8.09 -4.14 12.10
C LEU A 150 -7.47 -4.08 13.49
N TYR A 151 -7.05 -5.22 14.05
CA TYR A 151 -6.26 -5.26 15.27
C TYR A 151 -4.79 -4.87 15.02
N PHE A 152 -4.20 -5.41 13.93
CA PHE A 152 -2.87 -5.05 13.47
C PHE A 152 -2.76 -5.37 11.96
N PRO A 153 -2.26 -4.45 11.12
CA PRO A 153 -1.64 -3.15 11.41
C PRO A 153 -2.62 -1.97 11.47
N PHE A 154 -3.90 -2.15 11.16
CA PHE A 154 -4.87 -1.07 11.03
C PHE A 154 -5.57 -0.73 12.36
N ASN A 155 -4.90 -0.94 13.50
CA ASN A 155 -5.46 -0.50 14.77
C ASN A 155 -5.81 1.00 14.70
N ALA A 156 -7.06 1.32 15.06
CA ALA A 156 -7.66 2.62 14.82
C ALA A 156 -7.90 3.40 16.13
N PRO A 157 -6.87 4.10 16.62
CA PRO A 157 -7.00 4.93 17.81
C PRO A 157 -7.63 6.29 17.52
N GLY A 158 -7.94 6.60 16.26
CA GLY A 158 -8.33 7.92 15.76
C GLY A 158 -7.15 8.70 15.18
N ALA A 159 -7.47 9.85 14.54
CA ALA A 159 -6.45 10.72 13.96
C ALA A 159 -5.39 11.16 15.00
N PRO A 160 -4.10 11.25 14.63
CA PRO A 160 -3.50 11.13 13.30
C PRO A 160 -3.26 9.68 12.84
N GLY A 161 -3.67 8.68 13.61
CA GLY A 161 -3.69 7.27 13.22
C GLY A 161 -4.90 6.92 12.37
N TYR A 162 -5.10 5.61 12.09
CA TYR A 162 -6.32 5.20 11.43
C TYR A 162 -7.55 5.56 12.27
N ALA A 163 -8.57 6.09 11.62
CA ALA A 163 -9.91 6.22 12.19
C ALA A 163 -10.84 5.37 11.34
N VAL A 164 -11.44 4.35 11.93
CA VAL A 164 -12.31 3.40 11.23
C VAL A 164 -13.54 3.08 12.07
N GLU A 165 -14.69 3.17 11.44
CA GLU A 165 -15.93 2.60 11.96
C GLU A 165 -16.17 1.25 11.30
N THR A 166 -16.48 0.24 12.12
CA THR A 166 -16.72 -1.13 11.64
C THR A 166 -18.10 -1.57 12.02
N ARG A 167 -18.88 -2.06 11.05
CA ARG A 167 -20.19 -2.65 11.30
C ARG A 167 -20.42 -3.89 10.45
N ARG A 168 -21.44 -4.65 10.78
CA ARG A 168 -21.89 -5.81 10.02
C ARG A 168 -23.15 -5.44 9.22
N ASP A 169 -23.22 -6.01 8.02
CA ASP A 169 -24.44 -6.02 7.22
C ASP A 169 -24.66 -7.48 6.77
N GLY A 170 -25.52 -8.18 7.49
CA GLY A 170 -25.67 -9.64 7.35
C GLY A 170 -24.33 -10.36 7.60
N ASP A 171 -23.82 -11.04 6.57
CA ASP A 171 -22.54 -11.74 6.59
C ASP A 171 -21.35 -10.84 6.15
N ASP A 172 -21.61 -9.68 5.56
CA ASP A 172 -20.60 -8.74 5.10
C ASP A 172 -20.00 -7.94 6.27
N ILE A 173 -18.79 -7.42 6.06
CA ILE A 173 -18.13 -6.46 6.96
C ILE A 173 -18.00 -5.14 6.22
N LEU A 174 -18.48 -4.08 6.83
CA LEU A 174 -18.29 -2.71 6.39
C LEU A 174 -17.20 -2.06 7.26
N THR A 175 -16.20 -1.45 6.60
CA THR A 175 -15.14 -0.70 7.28
C THR A 175 -15.04 0.68 6.63
N HIS A 176 -15.44 1.71 7.38
CA HIS A 176 -15.47 3.09 6.92
C HIS A 176 -14.27 3.83 7.52
N PHE A 177 -13.23 4.05 6.71
CA PHE A 177 -12.05 4.78 7.13
C PHE A 177 -12.22 6.28 6.85
N THR A 178 -12.21 7.09 7.90
CA THR A 178 -12.22 8.55 7.82
C THR A 178 -10.83 9.17 7.99
N CYS A 179 -9.83 8.40 8.44
CA CYS A 179 -8.42 8.77 8.45
C CYS A 179 -7.55 7.58 8.05
N CYS A 180 -6.63 7.81 7.11
CA CYS A 180 -5.66 6.84 6.62
C CYS A 180 -4.26 7.48 6.64
N PRO A 181 -3.41 7.20 7.64
CA PRO A 181 -2.10 7.82 7.77
C PRO A 181 -1.19 7.73 6.54
N PRO A 182 -1.10 6.57 5.85
CA PRO A 182 -0.35 6.47 4.60
C PRO A 182 -0.83 7.45 3.53
N GLN A 183 -2.16 7.51 3.31
CA GLN A 183 -2.75 8.41 2.33
C GLN A 183 -2.54 9.89 2.72
N SER A 184 -2.72 10.22 3.99
CA SER A 184 -2.50 11.58 4.50
C SER A 184 -1.04 12.05 4.30
N LEU A 185 -0.06 11.16 4.53
CA LEU A 185 1.34 11.46 4.24
C LEU A 185 1.54 11.74 2.75
N VAL A 186 1.09 10.83 1.88
CA VAL A 186 1.33 10.93 0.43
C VAL A 186 0.65 12.15 -0.17
N ARG A 187 -0.58 12.47 0.25
CA ARG A 187 -1.29 13.71 -0.13
C ARG A 187 -0.46 14.94 0.23
N ARG A 188 -0.02 15.04 1.49
CA ARG A 188 0.80 16.16 1.95
C ARG A 188 2.11 16.29 1.17
N LEU A 189 2.76 15.16 0.82
CA LEU A 189 3.97 15.18 0.01
C LEU A 189 3.69 15.68 -1.42
N ALA A 190 2.59 15.25 -2.02
CA ALA A 190 2.16 15.69 -3.34
C ALA A 190 1.87 17.20 -3.37
N GLU A 191 1.17 17.71 -2.35
CA GLU A 191 0.85 19.13 -2.20
C GLU A 191 2.10 20.02 -1.99
N ILE A 192 3.01 19.61 -1.09
CA ILE A 192 4.22 20.38 -0.78
C ILE A 192 5.18 20.43 -1.99
N ASP A 193 5.28 19.34 -2.74
CA ASP A 193 6.22 19.21 -3.86
C ASP A 193 5.58 19.58 -5.21
N ASP A 194 4.29 19.97 -5.23
CA ASP A 194 3.50 20.21 -6.45
C ASP A 194 3.59 19.04 -7.44
N ASP A 195 3.48 17.80 -6.90
CA ASP A 195 3.68 16.55 -7.63
C ASP A 195 2.43 15.66 -7.50
N PRO A 196 1.37 15.90 -8.30
CA PRO A 196 0.14 15.12 -8.25
C PRO A 196 0.35 13.65 -8.63
N ASP A 197 1.37 13.31 -9.43
CA ASP A 197 1.70 11.94 -9.81
C ASP A 197 2.05 11.07 -8.60
N THR A 198 2.64 11.66 -7.57
CA THR A 198 2.92 10.97 -6.30
C THR A 198 1.65 10.43 -5.63
N LEU A 199 0.56 11.23 -5.58
CA LEU A 199 -0.72 10.76 -5.00
C LEU A 199 -1.39 9.75 -5.93
N GLU A 200 -1.31 9.95 -7.23
CA GLU A 200 -1.88 9.05 -8.23
C GLU A 200 -1.19 7.67 -8.20
N ALA A 201 0.13 7.61 -8.05
CA ALA A 201 0.86 6.36 -7.90
C ALA A 201 0.42 5.57 -6.65
N PHE A 202 0.20 6.26 -5.53
CA PHE A 202 -0.34 5.64 -4.32
C PHE A 202 -1.78 5.15 -4.53
N ARG A 203 -2.62 5.93 -5.19
CA ARG A 203 -4.01 5.59 -5.49
C ARG A 203 -4.12 4.36 -6.37
N GLN A 204 -3.33 4.28 -7.44
CA GLN A 204 -3.32 3.15 -8.38
C GLN A 204 -2.64 1.89 -7.81
N SER A 205 -1.94 2.00 -6.69
CA SER A 205 -1.35 0.87 -5.97
C SER A 205 -2.18 0.51 -4.73
N TRP A 206 -1.84 1.05 -3.57
CA TRP A 206 -2.42 0.67 -2.28
C TRP A 206 -3.94 0.75 -2.22
N CYS A 207 -4.54 1.79 -2.82
CA CYS A 207 -5.99 1.92 -2.81
C CYS A 207 -6.72 0.95 -3.75
N THR A 208 -6.01 0.20 -4.59
CA THR A 208 -6.61 -0.82 -5.48
C THR A 208 -6.38 -2.24 -5.02
N TYR A 209 -5.47 -2.49 -4.08
CA TYR A 209 -5.12 -3.84 -3.64
C TYR A 209 -6.23 -4.55 -2.87
N ASP A 210 -7.21 -3.81 -2.34
CA ASP A 210 -8.30 -4.39 -1.58
C ASP A 210 -9.17 -5.33 -2.43
N TRP A 211 -9.37 -5.02 -3.74
CA TRP A 211 -10.14 -5.87 -4.65
C TRP A 211 -9.52 -7.27 -4.81
N PRO A 212 -8.30 -7.41 -5.35
CA PRO A 212 -7.68 -8.73 -5.45
C PRO A 212 -7.30 -9.29 -4.07
N GLY A 213 -7.17 -8.44 -3.06
CA GLY A 213 -6.87 -8.83 -1.70
C GLY A 213 -8.03 -9.59 -1.05
N ALA A 214 -9.25 -9.09 -1.19
CA ALA A 214 -10.44 -9.76 -0.67
C ALA A 214 -10.65 -11.14 -1.32
N ASP A 215 -10.53 -11.21 -2.65
CA ASP A 215 -10.63 -12.47 -3.39
C ASP A 215 -9.54 -13.46 -2.96
N LEU A 216 -8.32 -12.96 -2.74
CA LEU A 216 -7.22 -13.76 -2.21
C LEU A 216 -7.53 -14.31 -0.81
N ILE A 217 -8.10 -13.52 0.10
CA ILE A 217 -8.47 -13.94 1.45
C ILE A 217 -9.60 -14.96 1.40
N ALA A 218 -10.65 -14.69 0.63
CA ALA A 218 -11.79 -15.59 0.42
C ALA A 218 -11.31 -16.96 -0.09
N GLY A 219 -10.46 -16.96 -1.12
CA GLY A 219 -9.72 -18.14 -1.58
C GLY A 219 -10.60 -19.27 -2.12
N ASP A 220 -11.75 -18.92 -2.71
CA ASP A 220 -12.70 -19.82 -3.37
C ASP A 220 -12.56 -19.81 -4.90
N GLY A 221 -11.64 -18.99 -5.43
CA GLY A 221 -11.41 -18.83 -6.86
C GLY A 221 -12.40 -17.88 -7.55
N VAL A 222 -13.34 -17.30 -6.80
CA VAL A 222 -14.33 -16.35 -7.32
C VAL A 222 -13.86 -14.92 -7.07
N ARG A 223 -14.25 -13.97 -7.95
CA ARG A 223 -13.99 -12.55 -7.81
C ARG A 223 -15.22 -11.81 -7.30
N GLY A 224 -14.99 -10.62 -6.72
CA GLY A 224 -16.07 -9.74 -6.30
C GLY A 224 -16.39 -9.80 -4.81
N HIS A 225 -15.42 -10.14 -4.00
CA HIS A 225 -15.50 -10.12 -2.54
C HIS A 225 -15.25 -8.73 -1.93
N TYR A 226 -15.12 -7.68 -2.74
CA TYR A 226 -14.89 -6.32 -2.28
C TYR A 226 -15.63 -5.28 -3.11
N ARG A 227 -16.13 -4.24 -2.43
CA ARG A 227 -16.77 -3.07 -3.04
C ARG A 227 -16.34 -1.82 -2.31
N ARG A 228 -16.18 -0.72 -3.07
CA ARG A 228 -15.95 0.63 -2.54
C ARG A 228 -16.39 1.65 -3.58
N ARG A 229 -17.14 2.66 -3.17
CA ARG A 229 -17.62 3.75 -4.05
C ARG A 229 -16.86 5.04 -3.80
N ARG A 230 -16.51 5.31 -2.54
CA ARG A 230 -15.81 6.52 -2.10
C ARG A 230 -14.43 6.18 -1.56
N THR A 231 -13.47 7.07 -1.76
CA THR A 231 -12.13 6.93 -1.21
C THR A 231 -11.48 8.26 -0.88
N LEU A 232 -10.87 8.31 0.28
CA LEU A 232 -10.07 9.47 0.72
C LEU A 232 -9.08 9.95 -0.35
N SER A 233 -8.52 9.05 -1.15
CA SER A 233 -7.56 9.41 -2.19
C SER A 233 -8.17 10.18 -3.36
N HIS A 234 -9.49 10.14 -3.56
CA HIS A 234 -10.21 10.98 -4.53
C HIS A 234 -10.71 12.29 -3.93
N GLY A 235 -10.52 12.50 -2.62
CA GLY A 235 -11.03 13.67 -1.92
C GLY A 235 -12.38 13.47 -1.22
N ASP A 236 -12.89 12.23 -1.25
CA ASP A 236 -14.05 11.89 -0.45
C ASP A 236 -13.73 11.97 1.05
N ASP A 237 -14.76 12.07 1.89
CA ASP A 237 -14.66 12.12 3.34
C ASP A 237 -14.42 10.74 4.00
N VAL A 238 -14.58 9.66 3.22
CA VAL A 238 -14.48 8.29 3.71
C VAL A 238 -14.03 7.30 2.63
N CYS A 239 -13.34 6.23 3.05
CA CYS A 239 -13.23 5.00 2.26
C CYS A 239 -14.33 4.04 2.74
N ASP A 240 -15.41 3.89 1.96
CA ASP A 240 -16.59 3.08 2.30
C ASP A 240 -16.44 1.62 1.85
N MET A 241 -15.52 0.91 2.48
CA MET A 241 -15.16 -0.46 2.11
C MET A 241 -16.21 -1.46 2.56
N CYS A 242 -16.63 -2.35 1.65
CA CYS A 242 -17.46 -3.50 1.93
C CYS A 242 -16.73 -4.79 1.55
N TRP A 243 -16.54 -5.66 2.52
CA TRP A 243 -15.94 -6.99 2.38
C TRP A 243 -17.05 -8.01 2.30
N ALA A 244 -17.39 -8.42 1.09
CA ALA A 244 -18.57 -9.23 0.79
C ALA A 244 -18.32 -10.71 1.06
N ALA A 245 -19.11 -11.31 1.94
CA ALA A 245 -19.03 -12.73 2.27
C ALA A 245 -19.34 -13.64 1.08
N ARG A 246 -20.21 -13.18 0.17
CA ARG A 246 -20.52 -13.83 -1.09
C ARG A 246 -20.08 -12.94 -2.23
N SER A 247 -19.48 -13.56 -3.25
CA SER A 247 -19.07 -12.79 -4.42
C SER A 247 -20.31 -12.15 -5.08
N GLN A 248 -20.19 -10.88 -5.38
CA GLN A 248 -21.18 -10.19 -6.20
C GLN A 248 -20.56 -9.98 -7.59
N ARG A 249 -21.32 -10.26 -8.65
CA ARG A 249 -20.85 -10.02 -10.01
C ARG A 249 -20.57 -8.53 -10.19
N GLN A 250 -19.29 -8.23 -10.28
CA GLN A 250 -18.59 -7.08 -10.85
C GLN A 250 -19.09 -5.67 -10.59
N GLU A 251 -18.37 -4.95 -9.73
CA GLU A 251 -17.77 -3.67 -10.09
C GLU A 251 -16.27 -3.92 -10.25
N THR A 252 -15.76 -3.89 -11.49
CA THR A 252 -14.34 -4.08 -11.79
C THR A 252 -13.56 -2.90 -11.25
N ALA A 253 -12.52 -3.16 -10.43
CA ALA A 253 -11.55 -2.14 -10.10
C ALA A 253 -10.94 -1.57 -11.40
N PRO A 254 -10.88 -0.25 -11.55
CA PRO A 254 -10.14 0.35 -12.65
C PRO A 254 -8.65 0.05 -12.43
N HIS A 255 -8.09 -0.92 -13.09
CA HIS A 255 -6.69 -1.39 -12.97
C HIS A 255 -6.39 -2.39 -11.84
N ALA A 256 -6.92 -3.62 -11.93
CA ALA A 256 -6.38 -4.72 -11.13
C ALA A 256 -4.98 -5.09 -11.67
N PRO A 257 -3.94 -5.21 -10.79
CA PRO A 257 -2.62 -5.67 -11.20
C PRO A 257 -2.69 -7.06 -11.83
N LYS A 258 -1.82 -7.33 -12.82
CA LYS A 258 -1.74 -8.62 -13.52
C LYS A 258 -1.49 -9.77 -12.52
N LYS A 259 -2.06 -10.93 -12.84
CA LYS A 259 -1.94 -12.17 -12.03
C LYS A 259 -0.52 -12.66 -11.88
#